data_ba61135343cc4fa9bcf06da3827b2a18
#
_entry.id   ba61135343cc4fa9bcf06da3827b2a18
#
_cell.length_a   1.000
_cell.length_b   1.000
_cell.length_c   1.000
_cell.angle_alpha   90.00
_cell.angle_beta   90.00
_cell.angle_gamma   90.00
#
_symmetry.space_group_name_H-M   'P 1'
#
loop_
_entity.id
_entity.type
_entity.pdbx_description
1 polymer ?
#
loop_
_entity_poly.entity_id
_entity_poly.type
_entity_poly.pdbx_seq_one_letter_code
_entity_poly.pdbx_strand_id
1 'polypeptide(L)'
;MKPLWTSAQVEYVTQGQSSSDWIANGVSIDSRTIEHGDLFVALHGPNYDGHDFVSDALSKGAAAAVVDKTREGSTLKVGDTMKALQSLGLAARKRTEATIIAVTGSVGKTGSKDAICFALSRQACTFANKGSLNNHWGVPLSLSRMPPKTTYGIFELGMNHPGEIYSLSKM
;
A
#
# COMPACT_ATOMS: atom_id res chain seq x y z
N MET A 1 -16.26 11.77 2.58
CA MET A 1 -15.08 11.46 1.72
C MET A 1 -15.31 10.07 1.12
N LYS A 2 -14.99 9.82 -0.16
CA LYS A 2 -15.09 8.44 -0.67
C LYS A 2 -14.00 7.58 -0.02
N PRO A 3 -14.33 6.35 0.43
CA PRO A 3 -13.33 5.45 1.00
C PRO A 3 -12.24 5.13 -0.02
N LEU A 4 -11.05 4.81 0.46
CA LEU A 4 -9.95 4.38 -0.40
C LEU A 4 -10.20 2.98 -0.96
N TRP A 5 -10.73 2.10 -0.09
CA TRP A 5 -11.08 0.72 -0.42
C TRP A 5 -12.36 0.28 0.29
N THR A 6 -13.10 -0.63 -0.35
CA THR A 6 -14.21 -1.37 0.28
C THR A 6 -13.87 -2.86 0.32
N SER A 7 -14.49 -3.62 1.23
CA SER A 7 -14.34 -5.08 1.33
C SER A 7 -14.51 -5.75 -0.04
N ALA A 8 -15.59 -5.43 -0.76
CA ALA A 8 -15.88 -6.01 -2.07
C ALA A 8 -14.79 -5.70 -3.13
N GLN A 9 -14.21 -4.48 -3.11
CA GLN A 9 -13.10 -4.16 -4.02
C GLN A 9 -11.85 -4.98 -3.69
N VAL A 10 -11.52 -5.12 -2.40
CA VAL A 10 -10.34 -5.86 -1.98
C VAL A 10 -10.53 -7.37 -2.24
N GLU A 11 -11.70 -7.93 -1.97
CA GLU A 11 -12.03 -9.31 -2.37
C GLU A 11 -11.81 -9.54 -3.86
N TYR A 12 -12.36 -8.66 -4.69
CA TYR A 12 -12.25 -8.79 -6.15
C TYR A 12 -10.79 -8.79 -6.63
N VAL A 13 -9.97 -7.85 -6.13
CA VAL A 13 -8.58 -7.71 -6.62
C VAL A 13 -7.61 -8.71 -6.02
N THR A 14 -7.89 -9.22 -4.81
CA THR A 14 -7.03 -10.19 -4.12
C THR A 14 -7.50 -11.63 -4.25
N GLN A 15 -8.71 -11.84 -4.78
CA GLN A 15 -9.42 -13.13 -4.77
C GLN A 15 -9.56 -13.70 -3.36
N GLY A 16 -9.65 -12.81 -2.37
CA GLY A 16 -9.82 -13.16 -0.96
C GLY A 16 -11.29 -13.25 -0.57
N GLN A 17 -11.52 -13.60 0.69
CA GLN A 17 -12.85 -13.68 1.29
C GLN A 17 -12.89 -12.86 2.58
N SER A 18 -13.78 -11.87 2.64
CA SER A 18 -13.98 -11.02 3.81
C SER A 18 -14.93 -11.69 4.81
N SER A 19 -14.66 -11.50 6.10
CA SER A 19 -15.55 -11.96 7.18
C SER A 19 -16.75 -11.04 7.40
N SER A 20 -16.70 -9.80 6.92
CA SER A 20 -17.74 -8.76 7.10
C SER A 20 -17.55 -7.65 6.06
N ASP A 21 -18.54 -6.78 5.91
CA ASP A 21 -18.39 -5.56 5.15
C ASP A 21 -17.65 -4.49 5.95
N TRP A 22 -16.71 -3.82 5.30
CA TRP A 22 -15.95 -2.69 5.86
C TRP A 22 -15.51 -1.72 4.76
N ILE A 23 -15.12 -0.55 5.20
CA ILE A 23 -14.49 0.48 4.35
C ILE A 23 -13.16 0.89 4.96
N ALA A 24 -12.15 1.11 4.12
CA ALA A 24 -10.83 1.55 4.57
C ALA A 24 -10.43 2.88 3.92
N ASN A 25 -9.78 3.73 4.72
CA ASN A 25 -9.32 5.06 4.32
C ASN A 25 -7.81 5.10 4.04
N GLY A 26 -7.08 4.07 4.45
CA GLY A 26 -5.66 3.88 4.25
C GLY A 26 -5.29 2.41 4.21
N VAL A 27 -3.99 2.12 4.06
CA VAL A 27 -3.42 0.77 4.12
C VAL A 27 -2.15 0.82 4.97
N SER A 28 -1.97 -0.11 5.88
CA SER A 28 -0.76 -0.22 6.71
C SER A 28 -0.26 -1.65 6.78
N ILE A 29 1.06 -1.81 6.97
CA ILE A 29 1.74 -3.08 7.24
C ILE A 29 2.41 -3.08 8.62
N ASP A 30 2.23 -2.00 9.39
CA ASP A 30 2.84 -1.82 10.71
C ASP A 30 1.78 -1.40 11.73
N SER A 31 1.49 -2.30 12.69
CA SER A 31 0.46 -2.08 13.72
C SER A 31 0.77 -0.90 14.66
N ARG A 32 2.04 -0.45 14.71
CA ARG A 32 2.46 0.70 15.52
C ARG A 32 2.01 2.04 14.93
N THR A 33 1.80 2.08 13.61
CA THR A 33 1.45 3.28 12.84
C THR A 33 0.05 3.22 12.24
N ILE A 34 -0.82 2.34 12.76
CA ILE A 34 -2.22 2.25 12.34
C ILE A 34 -2.93 3.56 12.63
N GLU A 35 -3.60 4.06 11.60
CA GLU A 35 -4.58 5.13 11.71
C GLU A 35 -6.00 4.53 11.70
N HIS A 36 -6.95 5.20 12.36
CA HIS A 36 -8.34 4.73 12.41
C HIS A 36 -8.92 4.58 10.99
N GLY A 37 -9.44 3.40 10.69
CA GLY A 37 -9.98 3.06 9.38
C GLY A 37 -8.94 2.54 8.37
N ASP A 38 -7.71 2.23 8.77
CA ASP A 38 -6.73 1.58 7.90
C ASP A 38 -7.09 0.11 7.63
N LEU A 39 -6.74 -0.38 6.45
CA LEU A 39 -6.62 -1.80 6.16
C LEU A 39 -5.22 -2.26 6.57
N PHE A 40 -5.14 -3.11 7.58
CA PHE A 40 -3.88 -3.70 7.99
C PHE A 40 -3.54 -4.92 7.11
N VAL A 41 -2.34 -5.00 6.55
CA VAL A 41 -1.88 -6.18 5.79
C VAL A 41 -0.82 -6.92 6.60
N ALA A 42 -1.15 -8.12 7.07
CA ALA A 42 -0.28 -8.95 7.90
C ALA A 42 0.77 -9.67 7.04
N LEU A 43 1.94 -9.06 6.87
CA LEU A 43 3.03 -9.63 6.08
C LEU A 43 3.92 -10.56 6.91
N HIS A 44 4.43 -11.60 6.28
CA HIS A 44 5.52 -12.40 6.83
C HIS A 44 6.85 -11.68 6.60
N GLY A 45 7.50 -11.27 7.65
CA GLY A 45 8.84 -10.69 7.63
C GLY A 45 9.91 -11.71 8.03
N PRO A 46 11.19 -11.39 7.84
CA PRO A 46 12.29 -12.30 8.19
C PRO A 46 12.41 -12.55 9.71
N ASN A 47 11.98 -11.61 10.55
CA ASN A 47 12.12 -11.67 12.00
C ASN A 47 10.77 -11.64 12.75
N TYR A 48 9.68 -11.28 12.08
CA TYR A 48 8.36 -11.10 12.68
C TYR A 48 7.27 -11.59 11.72
N ASP A 49 6.22 -12.20 12.27
CA ASP A 49 5.00 -12.50 11.53
C ASP A 49 3.97 -11.39 11.83
N GLY A 50 3.54 -10.67 10.79
CA GLY A 50 2.52 -9.62 10.89
C GLY A 50 1.20 -10.13 11.46
N HIS A 51 0.93 -11.43 11.36
CA HIS A 51 -0.27 -12.06 11.91
C HIS A 51 -0.35 -12.01 13.42
N ASP A 52 0.78 -11.92 14.12
CA ASP A 52 0.84 -11.78 15.58
C ASP A 52 0.32 -10.41 16.07
N PHE A 53 0.26 -9.43 15.15
CA PHE A 53 -0.15 -8.05 15.43
C PHE A 53 -1.57 -7.73 14.94
N VAL A 54 -2.32 -8.69 14.42
CA VAL A 54 -3.69 -8.46 13.89
C VAL A 54 -4.62 -7.94 14.98
N SER A 55 -4.63 -8.57 16.15
CA SER A 55 -5.46 -8.13 17.28
C SER A 55 -5.11 -6.71 17.74
N ASP A 56 -3.81 -6.39 17.82
CA ASP A 56 -3.31 -5.05 18.16
C ASP A 56 -3.76 -4.01 17.11
N ALA A 57 -3.61 -4.32 15.82
CA ALA A 57 -4.05 -3.42 14.74
C ALA A 57 -5.56 -3.15 14.79
N LEU A 58 -6.39 -4.19 14.97
CA LEU A 58 -7.84 -4.05 15.08
C LEU A 58 -8.25 -3.25 16.32
N SER A 59 -7.58 -3.47 17.46
CA SER A 59 -7.85 -2.72 18.70
C SER A 59 -7.51 -1.24 18.59
N LYS A 60 -6.54 -0.89 17.74
CA LYS A 60 -6.17 0.51 17.40
C LYS A 60 -7.06 1.16 16.35
N GLY A 61 -8.07 0.45 15.88
CA GLY A 61 -9.06 0.99 14.97
C GLY A 61 -8.82 0.70 13.48
N ALA A 62 -7.99 -0.30 13.14
CA ALA A 62 -7.97 -0.80 11.77
C ALA A 62 -9.38 -1.27 11.36
N ALA A 63 -9.80 -0.94 10.14
CA ALA A 63 -11.11 -1.33 9.62
C ALA A 63 -11.21 -2.85 9.40
N ALA A 64 -10.12 -3.45 8.96
CA ALA A 64 -9.96 -4.88 8.78
C ALA A 64 -8.48 -5.26 8.67
N ALA A 65 -8.20 -6.57 8.72
CA ALA A 65 -6.87 -7.11 8.48
C ALA A 65 -6.86 -8.12 7.32
N VAL A 66 -5.92 -8.00 6.39
CA VAL A 66 -5.63 -9.01 5.36
C VAL A 66 -4.73 -10.07 5.95
N VAL A 67 -5.16 -11.32 5.92
CA VAL A 67 -4.51 -12.47 6.55
C VAL A 67 -4.49 -13.70 5.64
N ASP A 68 -3.54 -14.62 5.80
CA ASP A 68 -3.52 -15.89 5.09
C ASP A 68 -4.11 -17.05 5.91
N LYS A 69 -4.30 -16.84 7.21
CA LYS A 69 -4.93 -17.79 8.15
C LYS A 69 -6.14 -17.14 8.80
N THR A 70 -7.15 -17.93 9.10
CA THR A 70 -8.35 -17.45 9.79
C THR A 70 -7.97 -16.84 11.15
N ARG A 71 -8.48 -15.63 11.39
CA ARG A 71 -8.32 -14.87 12.64
C ARG A 71 -9.68 -14.32 13.08
N GLU A 72 -9.81 -13.98 14.36
CA GLU A 72 -10.98 -13.30 14.89
C GLU A 72 -11.03 -11.83 14.46
N GLY A 73 -12.23 -11.25 14.39
CA GLY A 73 -12.48 -9.86 14.02
C GLY A 73 -12.73 -9.64 12.53
N SER A 74 -12.73 -8.39 12.11
CA SER A 74 -12.89 -8.01 10.70
C SER A 74 -11.64 -8.39 9.93
N THR A 75 -11.71 -9.47 9.13
CA THR A 75 -10.57 -9.97 8.37
C THR A 75 -10.94 -10.25 6.93
N LEU A 76 -9.94 -10.18 6.05
CA LEU A 76 -10.01 -10.66 4.68
C LEU A 76 -8.95 -11.75 4.51
N LYS A 77 -9.40 -12.97 4.27
CA LYS A 77 -8.53 -14.13 4.09
C LYS A 77 -8.09 -14.24 2.64
N VAL A 78 -6.78 -14.38 2.43
CA VAL A 78 -6.14 -14.55 1.11
C VAL A 78 -5.22 -15.78 1.13
N GLY A 79 -4.73 -16.19 -0.03
CA GLY A 79 -3.72 -17.26 -0.11
C GLY A 79 -2.30 -16.78 0.24
N ASP A 80 -2.01 -15.48 0.04
CA ASP A 80 -0.68 -14.88 0.23
C ASP A 80 -0.86 -13.37 0.43
N THR A 81 -0.48 -12.88 1.60
CA THR A 81 -0.68 -11.46 1.98
C THR A 81 0.23 -10.51 1.21
N MET A 82 1.43 -10.95 0.79
CA MET A 82 2.30 -10.15 -0.05
C MET A 82 1.73 -10.00 -1.46
N LYS A 83 1.22 -11.07 -2.06
CA LYS A 83 0.54 -11.00 -3.36
C LYS A 83 -0.72 -10.14 -3.27
N ALA A 84 -1.45 -10.19 -2.17
CA ALA A 84 -2.60 -9.33 -1.93
C ALA A 84 -2.19 -7.85 -1.90
N LEU A 85 -1.11 -7.49 -1.20
CA LEU A 85 -0.58 -6.12 -1.19
C LEU A 85 -0.17 -5.66 -2.60
N GLN A 86 0.50 -6.51 -3.36
CA GLN A 86 0.87 -6.22 -4.76
C GLN A 86 -0.36 -6.02 -5.64
N SER A 87 -1.39 -6.87 -5.49
CA SER A 87 -2.65 -6.74 -6.22
C SER A 87 -3.38 -5.43 -5.90
N LEU A 88 -3.39 -5.01 -4.63
CA LEU A 88 -3.91 -3.71 -4.21
C LEU A 88 -3.14 -2.55 -4.87
N GLY A 89 -1.81 -2.62 -4.88
CA GLY A 89 -0.97 -1.62 -5.54
C GLY A 89 -1.27 -1.51 -7.04
N LEU A 90 -1.32 -2.63 -7.74
CA LEU A 90 -1.65 -2.69 -9.18
C LEU A 90 -3.08 -2.19 -9.46
N ALA A 91 -4.05 -2.56 -8.63
CA ALA A 91 -5.43 -2.09 -8.79
C ALA A 91 -5.53 -0.58 -8.53
N ALA A 92 -4.81 -0.06 -7.53
CA ALA A 92 -4.74 1.38 -7.28
C ALA A 92 -4.12 2.12 -8.46
N ARG A 93 -3.09 1.57 -9.09
CA ARG A 93 -2.48 2.14 -10.30
C ARG A 93 -3.46 2.13 -11.49
N LYS A 94 -4.19 1.03 -11.68
CA LYS A 94 -5.13 0.87 -12.80
C LYS A 94 -6.40 1.74 -12.67
N ARG A 95 -6.82 2.11 -11.47
CA ARG A 95 -8.05 2.90 -11.25
C ARG A 95 -7.87 4.40 -11.44
N THR A 96 -6.67 4.86 -11.80
CA THR A 96 -6.35 6.28 -11.99
C THR A 96 -5.68 6.54 -13.33
N GLU A 97 -5.95 7.70 -13.92
CA GLU A 97 -5.28 8.24 -15.11
C GLU A 97 -3.97 9.00 -14.74
N ALA A 98 -3.49 8.87 -13.52
CA ALA A 98 -2.32 9.60 -13.05
C ALA A 98 -1.07 9.34 -13.90
N THR A 99 -0.34 10.39 -14.19
CA THR A 99 1.04 10.27 -14.67
C THR A 99 1.93 9.81 -13.53
N ILE A 100 2.55 8.65 -13.69
CA ILE A 100 3.45 8.08 -12.68
C ILE A 100 4.89 8.43 -13.01
N ILE A 101 5.58 8.99 -12.02
CA ILE A 101 7.00 9.38 -12.10
C ILE A 101 7.76 8.51 -11.10
N ALA A 102 8.69 7.73 -11.60
CA ALA A 102 9.59 6.91 -10.78
C ALA A 102 10.95 7.60 -10.65
N VAL A 103 11.46 7.69 -9.43
CA VAL A 103 12.77 8.28 -9.11
C VAL A 103 13.68 7.19 -8.57
N THR A 104 14.79 6.94 -9.22
CA THR A 104 15.82 6.00 -8.76
C THR A 104 17.21 6.62 -8.86
N GLY A 105 18.22 5.99 -8.26
CA GLY A 105 19.60 6.46 -8.27
C GLY A 105 20.34 6.02 -7.01
N SER A 106 21.66 6.18 -6.97
CA SER A 106 22.49 5.79 -5.82
C SER A 106 22.27 6.72 -4.62
N VAL A 107 22.14 8.03 -4.88
CA VAL A 107 21.92 9.08 -3.88
C VAL A 107 20.87 10.09 -4.34
N GLY A 108 20.32 10.88 -3.42
CA GLY A 108 19.44 12.00 -3.74
C GLY A 108 18.01 11.64 -4.14
N LYS A 109 17.63 10.36 -4.18
CA LYS A 109 16.28 9.90 -4.57
C LYS A 109 15.17 10.62 -3.83
N THR A 110 15.21 10.61 -2.51
CA THR A 110 14.17 11.19 -1.65
C THR A 110 14.07 12.70 -1.86
N GLY A 111 15.19 13.41 -1.88
CA GLY A 111 15.20 14.85 -2.15
C GLY A 111 14.65 15.21 -3.53
N SER A 112 15.02 14.45 -4.58
CA SER A 112 14.48 14.64 -5.93
C SER A 112 12.98 14.37 -6.00
N LYS A 113 12.51 13.28 -5.38
CA LYS A 113 11.09 12.93 -5.26
C LYS A 113 10.32 14.06 -4.57
N ASP A 114 10.82 14.57 -3.44
CA ASP A 114 10.16 15.62 -2.67
C ASP A 114 10.13 16.96 -3.43
N ALA A 115 11.19 17.31 -4.14
CA ALA A 115 11.25 18.51 -5.00
C ALA A 115 10.24 18.41 -6.16
N ILE A 116 10.15 17.27 -6.84
CA ILE A 116 9.17 17.04 -7.90
C ILE A 116 7.74 17.11 -7.34
N CYS A 117 7.50 16.45 -6.20
CA CYS A 117 6.20 16.48 -5.53
C CYS A 117 5.81 17.93 -5.16
N PHE A 118 6.71 18.70 -4.59
CA PHE A 118 6.49 20.10 -4.24
C PHE A 118 6.11 20.94 -5.47
N ALA A 119 6.85 20.79 -6.57
CA ALA A 119 6.58 21.56 -7.79
C ALA A 119 5.21 21.20 -8.41
N LEU A 120 4.89 19.91 -8.53
CA LEU A 120 3.66 19.44 -9.17
C LEU A 120 2.42 19.64 -8.30
N SER A 121 2.55 19.61 -6.97
CA SER A 121 1.43 19.85 -6.04
C SER A 121 0.84 21.26 -6.13
N ARG A 122 1.58 22.21 -6.73
CA ARG A 122 1.10 23.56 -7.04
C ARG A 122 0.14 23.61 -8.24
N GLN A 123 0.13 22.57 -9.06
CA GLN A 123 -0.62 22.52 -10.31
C GLN A 123 -1.80 21.57 -10.24
N ALA A 124 -1.66 20.44 -9.55
CA ALA A 124 -2.69 19.41 -9.51
C ALA A 124 -2.58 18.48 -8.28
N CYS A 125 -3.59 17.61 -8.12
CA CYS A 125 -3.59 16.60 -7.07
C CYS A 125 -2.41 15.64 -7.23
N THR A 126 -1.44 15.75 -6.34
CA THR A 126 -0.17 15.03 -6.39
C THR A 126 -0.07 14.10 -5.19
N PHE A 127 0.40 12.88 -5.42
CA PHE A 127 0.68 11.89 -4.41
C PHE A 127 2.14 11.44 -4.51
N ALA A 128 2.81 11.29 -3.37
CA ALA A 128 4.16 10.72 -3.30
C ALA A 128 4.24 9.72 -2.13
N ASN A 129 5.09 8.69 -2.26
CA ASN A 129 5.35 7.79 -1.15
C ASN A 129 6.05 8.53 0.00
N LYS A 130 5.61 8.25 1.22
CA LYS A 130 6.21 8.80 2.45
C LYS A 130 7.51 8.07 2.76
N GLY A 131 8.53 8.82 3.18
CA GLY A 131 9.82 8.26 3.57
C GLY A 131 10.48 7.44 2.47
N SER A 132 11.20 6.40 2.87
CA SER A 132 11.94 5.50 1.99
C SER A 132 11.20 4.17 1.71
N LEU A 133 9.87 4.22 1.51
CA LEU A 133 9.06 3.07 1.10
C LEU A 133 9.32 2.74 -0.38
N ASN A 134 10.52 2.29 -0.70
CA ASN A 134 11.07 2.19 -2.05
C ASN A 134 11.43 0.76 -2.50
N ASN A 135 11.17 -0.24 -1.64
CA ASN A 135 11.46 -1.66 -1.88
C ASN A 135 10.20 -2.43 -2.30
N HIS A 136 10.33 -3.77 -2.41
CA HIS A 136 9.27 -4.69 -2.82
C HIS A 136 8.02 -4.71 -1.91
N TRP A 137 8.10 -4.17 -0.68
CA TRP A 137 6.95 -3.96 0.21
C TRP A 137 6.44 -2.51 0.11
N GLY A 138 7.38 -1.57 0.09
CA GLY A 138 7.09 -0.14 0.18
C GLY A 138 6.40 0.42 -1.06
N VAL A 139 6.79 -0.04 -2.25
CA VAL A 139 6.19 0.44 -3.51
C VAL A 139 4.73 -0.01 -3.63
N PRO A 140 4.38 -1.31 -3.48
CA PRO A 140 2.97 -1.72 -3.52
C PRO A 140 2.14 -1.11 -2.39
N LEU A 141 2.70 -0.96 -1.18
CA LEU A 141 2.03 -0.25 -0.09
C LEU A 141 1.74 1.21 -0.46
N SER A 142 2.71 1.91 -1.03
CA SER A 142 2.55 3.31 -1.45
C SER A 142 1.51 3.44 -2.56
N LEU A 143 1.55 2.57 -3.57
CA LEU A 143 0.54 2.53 -4.64
C LEU A 143 -0.86 2.27 -4.07
N SER A 144 -1.01 1.29 -3.16
CA SER A 144 -2.31 0.97 -2.56
C SER A 144 -2.94 2.13 -1.78
N ARG A 145 -2.12 3.08 -1.32
CA ARG A 145 -2.52 4.32 -0.64
C ARG A 145 -2.87 5.46 -1.59
N MET A 146 -2.55 5.34 -2.87
CA MET A 146 -2.75 6.42 -3.84
C MET A 146 -4.24 6.67 -4.07
N PRO A 147 -4.74 7.92 -3.86
CA PRO A 147 -6.12 8.27 -4.10
C PRO A 147 -6.52 8.16 -5.58
N PRO A 148 -7.76 7.75 -5.91
CA PRO A 148 -8.21 7.63 -7.30
C PRO A 148 -8.16 8.93 -8.10
N LYS A 149 -8.26 10.09 -7.44
CA LYS A 149 -8.23 11.43 -8.07
C LYS A 149 -6.83 12.00 -8.28
N THR A 150 -5.78 11.21 -8.03
CA THR A 150 -4.39 11.62 -8.20
C THR A 150 -4.12 11.94 -9.68
N THR A 151 -3.50 13.09 -9.95
CA THR A 151 -3.03 13.50 -11.28
C THR A 151 -1.57 13.14 -11.48
N TYR A 152 -0.74 13.32 -10.45
CA TYR A 152 0.67 12.95 -10.48
C TYR A 152 1.01 12.06 -9.30
N GLY A 153 1.54 10.86 -9.58
CA GLY A 153 2.07 9.93 -8.58
C GLY A 153 3.59 9.88 -8.66
N ILE A 154 4.32 10.24 -7.59
CA ILE A 154 5.77 10.23 -7.58
C ILE A 154 6.24 9.14 -6.61
N PHE A 155 7.01 8.18 -7.12
CA PHE A 155 7.47 7.03 -6.35
C PHE A 155 8.99 6.92 -6.39
N GLU A 156 9.59 6.78 -5.22
CA GLU A 156 10.99 6.41 -5.10
C GLU A 156 11.11 4.89 -5.27
N LEU A 157 12.03 4.46 -6.16
CA LEU A 157 12.37 3.05 -6.35
C LEU A 157 13.80 2.83 -5.88
N GLY A 158 13.97 1.96 -4.88
CA GLY A 158 15.26 1.53 -4.37
C GLY A 158 15.65 0.15 -4.90
N MET A 159 16.96 -0.15 -4.88
CA MET A 159 17.47 -1.48 -5.18
C MET A 159 18.68 -1.80 -4.30
N ASN A 160 18.80 -3.07 -3.95
CA ASN A 160 20.00 -3.67 -3.35
C ASN A 160 20.60 -4.72 -4.28
N HIS A 161 19.79 -5.30 -5.18
CA HIS A 161 20.20 -6.35 -6.10
C HIS A 161 19.80 -6.04 -7.55
N PRO A 162 20.55 -6.56 -8.55
CA PRO A 162 20.18 -6.44 -9.95
C PRO A 162 18.78 -6.97 -10.24
N GLY A 163 18.01 -6.27 -11.07
CA GLY A 163 16.66 -6.67 -11.50
C GLY A 163 15.52 -6.15 -10.62
N GLU A 164 15.76 -5.67 -9.40
CA GLU A 164 14.69 -5.16 -8.51
C GLU A 164 13.95 -3.96 -9.11
N ILE A 165 14.67 -3.00 -9.71
CA ILE A 165 14.04 -1.85 -10.37
C ILE A 165 13.14 -2.31 -11.52
N TYR A 166 13.55 -3.31 -12.29
CA TYR A 166 12.70 -3.85 -13.36
C TYR A 166 11.38 -4.39 -12.80
N SER A 167 11.44 -5.18 -11.72
CA SER A 167 10.24 -5.72 -11.08
C SER A 167 9.33 -4.62 -10.54
N LEU A 168 9.89 -3.61 -9.86
CA LEU A 168 9.13 -2.48 -9.31
C LEU A 168 8.54 -1.59 -10.41
N SER A 169 9.23 -1.42 -11.54
CA SER A 169 8.76 -0.61 -12.66
C SER A 169 7.57 -1.22 -13.43
N LYS A 170 7.26 -2.49 -13.19
CA LYS A 170 6.09 -3.17 -13.76
C LYS A 170 4.82 -2.95 -12.95
N MET A 171 4.92 -2.38 -11.78
CA MET A 171 3.80 -2.00 -10.94
C MET A 171 3.29 -0.61 -11.31
#